data_635a4ebaaa19cf7baef07c91d4883dfe
#
_entry.id   635a4ebaaa19cf7baef07c91d4883dfe
#
_cell.length_a   1.000
_cell.length_b   1.000
_cell.length_c   1.000
_cell.angle_alpha   90.00
_cell.angle_beta   90.00
_cell.angle_gamma   90.00
#
_symmetry.space_group_name_H-M   'P 1'
#
loop_
_entity.id
_entity.type
_entity.pdbx_description
1 polymer ?
#
loop_
_entity_poly.entity_id
_entity_poly.type
_entity_poly.pdbx_seq_one_letter_code
_entity_poly.pdbx_strand_id
1 'polypeptide(L)' 'MLSETEKAYCQALTALKQKEYSQAVECFEKAAQEFETNDEFNLLYQSTRLLLEVKRELAATAQVPFVEKELIING' A
#
# COMPACT_ATOMS: atom_id res chain seq x y z
N MET A 1 10.37 -1.61 -22.52
CA MET A 1 9.56 -2.68 -21.92
C MET A 1 9.71 -2.65 -20.40
N LEU A 2 8.60 -2.75 -19.69
CA LEU A 2 8.67 -2.71 -18.23
C LEU A 2 9.18 -4.02 -17.65
N SER A 3 10.00 -3.91 -16.61
CA SER A 3 10.45 -5.08 -15.85
C SER A 3 9.26 -5.63 -15.04
N GLU A 4 9.43 -6.83 -14.49
CA GLU A 4 8.41 -7.41 -13.63
C GLU A 4 8.14 -6.52 -12.42
N THR A 5 9.20 -5.92 -11.88
CA THR A 5 9.08 -5.02 -10.74
C THR A 5 8.26 -3.78 -11.10
N GLU A 6 8.56 -3.20 -12.25
CA GLU A 6 7.83 -2.02 -12.69
C GLU A 6 6.37 -2.34 -12.96
N LYS A 7 6.11 -3.52 -13.52
CA LYS A 7 4.74 -3.98 -13.73
C LYS A 7 4.00 -4.12 -12.41
N ALA A 8 4.66 -4.70 -11.40
CA ALA A 8 4.04 -4.86 -10.08
C ALA A 8 3.72 -3.49 -9.47
N TYR A 9 4.65 -2.53 -9.62
CA TYR A 9 4.43 -1.19 -9.12
C TYR A 9 3.24 -0.52 -9.82
N CYS A 10 3.16 -0.65 -11.14
CA CYS A 10 2.04 -0.09 -11.90
C CYS A 10 0.72 -0.76 -11.52
N GLN A 11 0.72 -2.06 -11.32
CA GLN A 11 -0.46 -2.78 -10.87
C GLN A 11 -0.91 -2.29 -9.49
N ALA A 12 0.06 -2.02 -8.61
CA ALA A 12 -0.26 -1.50 -7.29
C ALA A 12 -0.92 -0.13 -7.38
N LEU A 13 -0.40 0.75 -8.24
CA LEU A 13 -0.98 2.07 -8.44
C LEU A 13 -2.40 1.98 -9.01
N THR A 14 -2.59 1.06 -9.94
CA THR A 14 -3.92 0.84 -10.53
C THR A 14 -4.90 0.34 -9.48
N ALA A 15 -4.48 -0.62 -8.67
CA ALA A 15 -5.31 -1.15 -7.60
C ALA A 15 -5.66 -0.05 -6.60
N LEU A 16 -4.69 0.82 -6.29
CA LEU A 16 -4.92 1.93 -5.39
C LEU A 16 -5.97 2.89 -5.94
N LYS A 17 -5.88 3.19 -7.23
CA LYS A 17 -6.87 4.05 -7.88
C LYS A 17 -8.27 3.45 -7.81
N GLN A 18 -8.37 2.14 -7.90
CA GLN A 18 -9.64 1.43 -7.84
C GLN A 18 -10.05 1.13 -6.41
N LYS A 19 -9.28 1.59 -5.44
CA LYS A 19 -9.52 1.38 -4.02
C LYS A 19 -9.52 -0.09 -3.62
N GLU A 20 -8.79 -0.91 -4.37
CA GLU A 20 -8.57 -2.31 -4.03
C GLU A 20 -7.33 -2.41 -3.17
N TYR A 21 -7.47 -2.01 -1.91
CA TYR A 21 -6.33 -1.80 -1.03
C TYR A 21 -5.56 -3.08 -0.71
N SER A 22 -6.26 -4.18 -0.52
CA SER A 22 -5.59 -5.46 -0.23
C SER A 22 -4.67 -5.87 -1.37
N GLN A 23 -5.15 -5.73 -2.60
CA GLN A 23 -4.37 -6.05 -3.77
C GLN A 23 -3.21 -5.07 -3.95
N ALA A 24 -3.45 -3.80 -3.67
CA ALA A 24 -2.40 -2.79 -3.72
C ALA A 24 -1.27 -3.13 -2.74
N VAL A 25 -1.62 -3.54 -1.52
CA VAL A 25 -0.62 -3.93 -0.53
C VAL A 25 0.24 -5.07 -1.05
N GLU A 26 -0.38 -6.12 -1.60
CA GLU A 26 0.38 -7.25 -2.13
C GLU A 26 1.33 -6.82 -3.25
N CYS A 27 0.84 -5.99 -4.16
CA CYS A 27 1.66 -5.54 -5.28
C CYS A 27 2.80 -4.63 -4.82
N PHE A 28 2.54 -3.72 -3.88
CA PHE A 28 3.60 -2.86 -3.36
C PHE A 28 4.63 -3.63 -2.58
N GLU A 29 4.22 -4.65 -1.82
CA GLU A 29 5.18 -5.48 -1.09
C GLU A 29 6.09 -6.24 -2.05
N LYS A 30 5.52 -6.78 -3.10
CA LYS A 30 6.29 -7.48 -4.11
C LYS A 30 7.27 -6.53 -4.79
N ALA A 31 6.80 -5.36 -5.19
CA ALA A 31 7.65 -4.37 -5.84
C ALA A 31 8.77 -3.92 -4.91
N ALA A 32 8.47 -3.68 -3.64
CA ALA A 32 9.47 -3.24 -2.68
C ALA A 32 10.58 -4.29 -2.51
N GLN A 33 10.22 -5.57 -2.44
CA GLN A 33 11.20 -6.63 -2.33
C GLN A 33 12.14 -6.65 -3.53
N GLU A 34 11.58 -6.48 -4.73
CA GLU A 34 12.38 -6.47 -5.94
C GLU A 34 13.29 -5.25 -6.01
N PHE A 35 12.77 -4.08 -5.63
CA PHE A 35 13.57 -2.87 -5.61
C PHE A 35 14.72 -2.98 -4.61
N GLU A 36 14.49 -3.60 -3.47
CA GLU A 36 15.54 -3.83 -2.49
C GLU A 36 16.61 -4.77 -3.06
N THR A 37 16.18 -5.85 -3.69
CA THR A 37 17.10 -6.81 -4.31
C THR A 37 17.96 -6.16 -5.37
N ASN A 38 17.40 -5.21 -6.12
CA ASN A 38 18.09 -4.55 -7.22
C ASN A 38 18.78 -3.26 -6.80
N ASP A 39 18.81 -2.94 -5.51
CA ASP A 39 19.45 -1.73 -4.99
C ASP A 39 18.84 -0.44 -5.55
N GLU A 40 17.58 -0.48 -5.92
CA GLU A 40 16.87 0.72 -6.40
C GLU A 40 16.21 1.43 -5.22
N PHE A 41 17.01 2.09 -4.41
CA PHE A 41 16.57 2.61 -3.14
C PHE A 41 15.56 3.75 -3.24
N ASN A 42 15.63 4.56 -4.28
CA ASN A 42 14.63 5.61 -4.47
C ASN A 42 13.23 5.03 -4.69
N LEU A 43 13.16 4.03 -5.56
CA LEU A 43 11.90 3.36 -5.84
C LEU A 43 11.44 2.53 -4.65
N LEU A 44 12.37 1.93 -3.92
CA LEU A 44 12.07 1.21 -2.70
C LEU A 44 11.44 2.15 -1.68
N TYR A 45 12.03 3.32 -1.51
CA TYR A 45 11.53 4.32 -0.57
C TYR A 45 10.11 4.75 -0.93
N GLN A 46 9.88 5.06 -2.20
CA GLN A 46 8.57 5.49 -2.68
C GLN A 46 7.53 4.37 -2.50
N SER A 47 7.91 3.14 -2.86
CA SER A 47 7.01 1.99 -2.71
C SER A 47 6.66 1.75 -1.26
N THR A 48 7.64 1.87 -0.37
CA THR A 48 7.42 1.67 1.06
C THR A 48 6.50 2.74 1.63
N ARG A 49 6.68 3.99 1.23
CA ARG A 49 5.81 5.07 1.67
C ARG A 49 4.38 4.83 1.25
N LEU A 50 4.18 4.48 -0.03
CA LEU A 50 2.84 4.21 -0.54
C LEU A 50 2.22 3.00 0.14
N LEU A 51 3.03 1.98 0.37
CA LEU A 51 2.57 0.78 1.07
C LEU A 51 2.05 1.13 2.47
N LEU A 52 2.79 1.95 3.20
CA LEU A 52 2.37 2.38 4.52
C LEU A 52 1.06 3.17 4.48
N GLU A 53 0.93 4.06 3.50
CA GLU A 53 -0.30 4.83 3.35
C GLU A 53 -1.49 3.94 3.02
N VAL A 54 -1.29 2.97 2.14
CA VAL A 54 -2.36 2.04 1.78
C VAL A 54 -2.76 1.20 2.99
N LYS A 55 -1.79 0.74 3.77
CA LYS A 55 -2.08 -0.02 4.98
C LYS A 55 -2.86 0.81 5.99
N ARG A 56 -2.53 2.08 6.12
CA ARG A 56 -3.27 2.97 7.01
C ARG A 56 -4.71 3.15 6.54
N GLU A 57 -4.90 3.35 5.24
CA GLU A 57 -6.24 3.48 4.68
C GLU A 57 -7.04 2.21 4.86
N LEU A 58 -6.42 1.07 4.63
CA LEU A 58 -7.08 -0.22 4.81
C LEU A 58 -7.49 -0.43 6.27
N ALA A 59 -6.59 -0.14 7.18
CA ALA A 59 -6.87 -0.26 8.61
C ALA A 59 -7.96 0.71 9.03
N ALA A 60 -7.89 1.95 8.56
CA ALA A 60 -8.90 2.95 8.89
C ALA A 60 -10.27 2.53 8.37
N THR A 61 -10.32 2.03 7.12
CA THR A 61 -11.57 1.59 6.54
C THR A 61 -12.16 0.40 7.30
N ALA A 62 -11.32 -0.55 7.69
CA ALA A 62 -11.77 -1.73 8.40
C ALA A 62 -12.19 -1.43 9.84
N GLN A 63 -11.58 -0.41 10.45
CA GLN A 63 -11.77 -0.11 11.87
C GLN A 63 -12.66 1.08 12.14
N VAL A 64 -13.14 1.75 11.09
CA VAL A 64 -13.95 2.94 11.26
C VAL A 64 -15.13 2.74 12.24
N PRO A 65 -15.93 1.67 12.12
CA PRO A 65 -17.03 1.50 13.07
C PRO A 65 -16.54 1.36 14.51
N PHE A 66 -15.40 0.71 14.69
CA PHE A 66 -14.79 0.52 16.01
C PHE A 66 -14.32 1.84 16.58
N VAL A 67 -13.58 2.58 15.78
CA VAL A 67 -13.02 3.86 16.22
C VAL A 67 -14.12 4.82 16.57
N GLU A 68 -15.18 4.88 15.78
CA GLU A 68 -16.31 5.75 16.05
C GLU A 68 -16.98 5.40 17.37
N LYS A 69 -17.13 4.11 17.65
CA LYS A 69 -17.70 3.68 18.91
C LYS A 69 -16.84 4.11 20.09
N GLU A 70 -15.53 3.95 19.97
CA GLU A 70 -14.62 4.35 21.03
C GLU A 70 -14.65 5.85 21.26
N LEU A 71 -14.70 6.61 20.18
CA LEU A 71 -14.78 8.06 20.28
C LEU A 71 -16.06 8.50 20.99
N ILE A 72 -17.17 7.85 20.70
CA ILE A 72 -18.43 8.15 21.33
C ILE A 72 -18.38 7.84 22.81
N ILE A 73 -17.77 6.71 23.16
CA ILE A 73 -17.66 6.29 24.56
C ILE A 73 -16.74 7.22 25.32
N ASN A 74 -15.65 7.62 24.70
CA ASN A 74 -14.62 8.42 25.36
C ASN A 74 -14.92 9.93 25.28
N GLY A 75 -15.76 10.30 24.37
CA GLY A 75 -16.07 11.70 24.15
C GLY A 75 -17.29 12.13 24.86
#